data_24a03b9e0f8e4dc52058faa5b43bbe3b
#
_entry.id   24a03b9e0f8e4dc52058faa5b43bbe3b
#
_cell.length_a   1.000
_cell.length_b   1.000
_cell.length_c   1.000
_cell.angle_alpha   90.00
_cell.angle_beta   90.00
_cell.angle_gamma   90.00
#
_symmetry.space_group_name_H-M   'P 1'
#
loop_
_entity.id
_entity.type
_entity.pdbx_description
1 polymer ?
#
loop_
_entity_poly.entity_id
_entity_poly.type
_entity_poly.pdbx_seq_one_letter_code
_entity_poly.pdbx_strand_id
1 'polypeptide(L)'
;MSQNKKVKKKKKFSGYKLQEALQQLGISDLLPWDIQAEALSPSDFFHEHLYRLKRHFDLDSYEESKKLLIDALCDEAINRCDRLKIWKGAQLEGEVAAGYVDYLIAERKRYLDTPMLCIIEAKKDDFEQGLAQCLVEMQACQWKNQQSNHLIDVIGIVSNGEGWKFYKLIPDGAVYETAAYSIGDLNLLLGRLHSVFQMCEQNLDRRV
;
A
#
# COMPACT_ATOMS: atom_id res chain seq x y z
N MET A 1 -7.97 -5.50 -44.48
CA MET A 1 -6.90 -6.24 -43.79
C MET A 1 -6.85 -5.84 -42.34
N SER A 2 -7.43 -6.66 -41.48
CA SER A 2 -7.50 -6.39 -40.02
C SER A 2 -6.17 -6.82 -39.40
N GLN A 3 -5.36 -5.85 -38.95
CA GLN A 3 -4.13 -6.15 -38.21
C GLN A 3 -4.51 -6.66 -36.81
N ASN A 4 -4.38 -7.95 -36.58
CA ASN A 4 -4.40 -8.56 -35.26
C ASN A 4 -3.26 -7.98 -34.42
N LYS A 5 -3.52 -6.90 -33.65
CA LYS A 5 -2.63 -6.44 -32.59
C LYS A 5 -2.55 -7.57 -31.57
N LYS A 6 -1.46 -8.35 -31.57
CA LYS A 6 -1.09 -9.25 -30.45
C LYS A 6 -1.08 -8.39 -29.18
N VAL A 7 -2.08 -8.57 -28.32
CA VAL A 7 -2.08 -7.98 -26.98
C VAL A 7 -0.85 -8.53 -26.25
N LYS A 8 0.16 -7.69 -26.04
CA LYS A 8 1.33 -8.06 -25.23
C LYS A 8 0.85 -8.44 -23.85
N LYS A 9 1.13 -9.67 -23.41
CA LYS A 9 0.80 -10.14 -22.06
C LYS A 9 1.54 -9.24 -21.04
N LYS A 10 0.79 -8.57 -20.17
CA LYS A 10 1.37 -7.72 -19.12
C LYS A 10 2.19 -8.54 -18.15
N LYS A 11 3.30 -7.99 -17.65
CA LYS A 11 4.16 -8.63 -16.65
C LYS A 11 3.43 -8.67 -15.31
N LYS A 12 3.60 -9.74 -14.54
CA LYS A 12 3.06 -9.82 -13.17
C LYS A 12 3.84 -8.88 -12.24
N PHE A 13 3.17 -8.25 -11.29
CA PHE A 13 3.81 -7.39 -10.29
C PHE A 13 4.94 -8.11 -9.53
N SER A 14 4.68 -9.32 -9.05
CA SER A 14 5.67 -10.15 -8.35
C SER A 14 6.88 -10.60 -9.18
N GLY A 15 6.86 -10.37 -10.48
CA GLY A 15 7.96 -10.71 -11.39
C GLY A 15 8.99 -9.59 -11.58
N TYR A 16 8.83 -8.43 -10.95
CA TYR A 16 9.78 -7.34 -11.05
C TYR A 16 10.89 -7.46 -10.00
N LYS A 17 12.13 -7.23 -10.41
CA LYS A 17 13.25 -6.95 -9.51
C LYS A 17 13.31 -5.45 -9.25
N LEU A 18 13.95 -5.02 -8.15
CA LEU A 18 14.01 -3.62 -7.76
C LEU A 18 14.59 -2.72 -8.86
N GLN A 19 15.70 -3.10 -9.47
CA GLN A 19 16.29 -2.34 -10.57
C GLN A 19 15.32 -2.19 -11.76
N GLU A 20 14.57 -3.23 -12.11
CA GLU A 20 13.59 -3.17 -13.20
C GLU A 20 12.41 -2.23 -12.84
N ALA A 21 11.95 -2.28 -11.57
CA ALA A 21 10.89 -1.41 -11.09
C ALA A 21 11.32 0.06 -11.13
N LEU A 22 12.51 0.38 -10.65
CA LEU A 22 13.08 1.74 -10.70
C LEU A 22 13.21 2.24 -12.15
N GLN A 23 13.75 1.41 -13.04
CA GLN A 23 13.84 1.74 -14.48
C GLN A 23 12.46 1.93 -15.12
N GLN A 24 11.47 1.10 -14.74
CA GLN A 24 10.09 1.21 -15.24
C GLN A 24 9.43 2.53 -14.84
N LEU A 25 9.69 3.03 -13.63
CA LEU A 25 9.22 4.31 -13.14
C LEU A 25 10.08 5.50 -13.63
N GLY A 26 11.25 5.24 -14.21
CA GLY A 26 12.19 6.28 -14.64
C GLY A 26 12.86 7.02 -13.49
N ILE A 27 12.97 6.39 -12.31
CA ILE A 27 13.56 6.97 -11.10
C ILE A 27 14.95 6.39 -10.84
N SER A 28 15.88 7.24 -10.41
CA SER A 28 17.25 6.87 -10.07
C SER A 28 17.48 6.79 -8.58
N ASP A 29 16.62 7.44 -7.78
CA ASP A 29 16.76 7.52 -6.33
C ASP A 29 15.39 7.70 -5.67
N LEU A 30 15.30 7.35 -4.38
CA LEU A 30 14.14 7.57 -3.53
C LEU A 30 14.43 8.77 -2.61
N LEU A 31 13.53 9.74 -2.61
CA LEU A 31 13.70 10.95 -1.83
C LEU A 31 13.28 10.72 -0.36
N PRO A 32 13.96 11.36 0.61
CA PRO A 32 13.59 11.17 2.01
C PRO A 32 12.19 11.73 2.30
N TRP A 33 11.42 10.97 3.09
CA TRP A 33 10.12 11.37 3.59
C TRP A 33 10.01 11.13 5.10
N ASP A 34 9.57 12.13 5.82
CA ASP A 34 9.25 12.03 7.24
C ASP A 34 7.75 12.23 7.46
N ILE A 35 7.10 11.24 8.06
CA ILE A 35 5.67 11.30 8.38
C ILE A 35 5.53 11.90 9.77
N GLN A 36 5.09 13.16 9.82
CA GLN A 36 4.73 13.80 11.08
C GLN A 36 3.42 13.19 11.58
N ALA A 37 3.47 12.58 12.75
CA ALA A 37 2.33 11.92 13.36
C ALA A 37 2.35 12.03 14.88
N GLU A 38 1.20 12.25 15.46
CA GLU A 38 1.00 12.08 16.89
C GLU A 38 0.81 10.60 17.22
N ALA A 39 1.27 10.18 18.39
CA ALA A 39 1.07 8.81 18.86
C ALA A 39 -0.43 8.53 19.04
N LEU A 40 -0.90 7.42 18.49
CA LEU A 40 -2.30 6.97 18.60
C LEU A 40 -2.39 5.81 19.58
N SER A 41 -3.10 6.01 20.68
CA SER A 41 -3.36 4.91 21.61
C SER A 41 -4.34 3.90 21.00
N PRO A 42 -3.97 2.60 21.00
CA PRO A 42 -4.87 1.55 20.53
C PRO A 42 -6.13 1.45 21.38
N SER A 43 -7.21 0.99 20.75
CA SER A 43 -8.48 0.71 21.43
C SER A 43 -8.39 -0.56 22.28
N ASP A 44 -9.31 -0.69 23.27
CA ASP A 44 -9.44 -1.91 24.06
C ASP A 44 -9.76 -3.13 23.16
N PHE A 45 -10.55 -2.90 22.10
CA PHE A 45 -10.83 -3.94 21.10
C PHE A 45 -9.55 -4.42 20.40
N PHE A 46 -8.68 -3.50 19.99
CA PHE A 46 -7.41 -3.87 19.35
C PHE A 46 -6.52 -4.69 20.30
N HIS A 47 -6.41 -4.28 21.57
CA HIS A 47 -5.64 -5.01 22.58
C HIS A 47 -6.14 -6.45 22.75
N GLU A 48 -7.45 -6.63 22.89
CA GLU A 48 -8.05 -7.96 23.02
C GLU A 48 -7.87 -8.78 21.73
N HIS A 49 -8.06 -8.14 20.56
CA HIS A 49 -7.87 -8.81 19.27
C HIS A 49 -6.43 -9.28 19.08
N LEU A 50 -5.45 -8.41 19.33
CA LEU A 50 -4.03 -8.73 19.22
C LEU A 50 -3.62 -9.85 20.20
N TYR A 51 -4.14 -9.81 21.45
CA TYR A 51 -3.93 -10.88 22.41
C TYR A 51 -4.42 -12.22 21.89
N ARG A 52 -5.63 -12.28 21.31
CA ARG A 52 -6.21 -13.51 20.73
C ARG A 52 -5.42 -14.00 19.53
N LEU A 53 -5.01 -13.10 18.63
CA LEU A 53 -4.18 -13.47 17.49
C LEU A 53 -2.88 -14.14 17.95
N LYS A 54 -2.13 -13.51 18.87
CA LYS A 54 -0.88 -14.07 19.43
C LYS A 54 -1.09 -15.40 20.14
N ARG A 55 -2.26 -15.63 20.74
CA ARG A 55 -2.56 -16.86 21.46
C ARG A 55 -2.92 -18.03 20.55
N HIS A 56 -3.59 -17.76 19.41
CA HIS A 56 -4.22 -18.80 18.60
C HIS A 56 -3.54 -19.03 17.26
N PHE A 57 -2.71 -18.10 16.79
CA PHE A 57 -2.04 -18.15 15.50
C PHE A 57 -0.53 -18.07 15.65
N ASP A 58 0.18 -18.82 14.81
CA ASP A 58 1.59 -18.56 14.55
C ASP A 58 1.71 -17.34 13.63
N LEU A 59 2.17 -16.22 14.15
CA LEU A 59 2.25 -14.96 13.40
C LEU A 59 3.61 -14.76 12.72
N ASP A 60 4.58 -15.67 12.91
CA ASP A 60 5.98 -15.42 12.54
C ASP A 60 6.43 -16.24 11.33
N SER A 61 5.94 -17.48 11.20
CA SER A 61 6.52 -18.46 10.28
C SER A 61 6.14 -18.27 8.81
N TYR A 62 4.94 -17.74 8.52
CA TYR A 62 4.39 -17.68 7.17
C TYR A 62 3.89 -16.28 6.81
N GLU A 63 4.02 -15.90 5.54
CA GLU A 63 3.53 -14.61 5.01
C GLU A 63 2.03 -14.41 5.26
N GLU A 64 1.22 -15.45 5.03
CA GLU A 64 -0.23 -15.39 5.27
C GLU A 64 -0.59 -15.17 6.75
N SER A 65 0.21 -15.70 7.67
CA SER A 65 0.02 -15.48 9.11
C SER A 65 0.35 -14.03 9.50
N LYS A 66 1.42 -13.48 8.93
CA LYS A 66 1.81 -12.07 9.13
C LYS A 66 0.74 -11.08 8.64
N LYS A 67 -0.04 -11.47 7.62
CA LYS A 67 -1.18 -10.66 7.14
C LYS A 67 -2.26 -10.46 8.20
N LEU A 68 -2.43 -11.39 9.16
CA LEU A 68 -3.36 -11.20 10.28
C LEU A 68 -2.95 -10.02 11.18
N LEU A 69 -1.66 -9.83 11.39
CA LEU A 69 -1.15 -8.71 12.16
C LEU A 69 -1.27 -7.39 11.37
N ILE A 70 -0.98 -7.43 10.08
CA ILE A 70 -1.18 -6.27 9.17
C ILE A 70 -2.66 -5.90 9.14
N ASP A 71 -3.58 -6.87 9.05
CA ASP A 71 -5.03 -6.66 9.09
C ASP A 71 -5.44 -5.90 10.37
N ALA A 72 -5.00 -6.38 11.53
CA ALA A 72 -5.36 -5.78 12.81
C ALA A 72 -4.85 -4.34 12.94
N LEU A 73 -3.59 -4.08 12.53
CA LEU A 73 -2.99 -2.74 12.59
C LEU A 73 -3.66 -1.77 11.61
N CYS A 74 -3.96 -2.23 10.40
CA CYS A 74 -4.63 -1.40 9.41
C CYS A 74 -6.08 -1.10 9.80
N ASP A 75 -6.81 -2.07 10.35
CA ASP A 75 -8.18 -1.90 10.83
C ASP A 75 -8.23 -0.86 11.97
N GLU A 76 -7.34 -0.98 12.95
CA GLU A 76 -7.24 0.00 14.04
C GLU A 76 -6.91 1.41 13.54
N ALA A 77 -5.93 1.53 12.64
CA ALA A 77 -5.49 2.84 12.15
C ALA A 77 -6.51 3.53 11.23
N ILE A 78 -7.26 2.76 10.42
CA ILE A 78 -8.25 3.29 9.46
C ILE A 78 -9.61 3.60 10.12
N ASN A 79 -9.86 3.13 11.33
CA ASN A 79 -11.15 3.22 12.00
C ASN A 79 -11.70 4.66 12.16
N ARG A 80 -10.83 5.66 12.05
CA ARG A 80 -11.21 7.09 12.10
C ARG A 80 -11.32 7.75 10.72
N CYS A 81 -11.24 6.95 9.65
CA CYS A 81 -11.34 7.41 8.25
C CYS A 81 -12.63 6.85 7.64
N ASP A 82 -13.72 7.63 7.69
CA ASP A 82 -15.05 7.15 7.33
C ASP A 82 -15.26 6.91 5.84
N ARG A 83 -14.44 7.55 5.00
CA ARG A 83 -14.57 7.50 3.53
C ARG A 83 -13.70 6.44 2.87
N LEU A 84 -12.87 5.72 3.63
CA LEU A 84 -11.94 4.73 3.10
C LEU A 84 -12.43 3.29 3.29
N LYS A 85 -11.95 2.39 2.43
CA LYS A 85 -12.18 0.95 2.51
C LYS A 85 -10.95 0.20 2.05
N ILE A 86 -10.62 -0.89 2.78
CA ILE A 86 -9.54 -1.81 2.45
C ILE A 86 -10.10 -2.95 1.58
N TRP A 87 -9.46 -3.19 0.44
CA TRP A 87 -9.76 -4.28 -0.49
C TRP A 87 -8.59 -5.26 -0.48
N LYS A 88 -8.80 -6.49 0.02
CA LYS A 88 -7.77 -7.54 0.04
C LYS A 88 -7.83 -8.38 -1.22
N GLY A 89 -6.64 -8.74 -1.75
CA GLY A 89 -6.52 -9.59 -2.92
C GLY A 89 -7.19 -9.00 -4.16
N ALA A 90 -7.22 -7.68 -4.28
CA ALA A 90 -7.86 -7.01 -5.39
C ALA A 90 -7.07 -7.21 -6.68
N GLN A 91 -7.78 -7.43 -7.79
CA GLN A 91 -7.16 -7.41 -9.10
C GLN A 91 -6.83 -5.97 -9.50
N LEU A 92 -5.59 -5.73 -9.88
CA LEU A 92 -5.10 -4.44 -10.36
C LEU A 92 -4.47 -4.61 -11.74
N GLU A 93 -4.80 -3.69 -12.65
CA GLU A 93 -4.23 -3.65 -13.99
C GLU A 93 -3.76 -2.24 -14.29
N GLY A 94 -2.45 -2.09 -14.52
CA GLY A 94 -1.81 -0.88 -15.01
C GLY A 94 -1.52 -0.93 -16.50
N GLU A 95 -0.77 0.02 -17.00
CA GLU A 95 -0.38 0.09 -18.41
C GLU A 95 0.49 -1.12 -18.83
N VAL A 96 1.51 -1.45 -18.06
CA VAL A 96 2.55 -2.44 -18.40
C VAL A 96 2.53 -3.69 -17.54
N ALA A 97 1.94 -3.63 -16.35
CA ALA A 97 1.88 -4.71 -15.39
C ALA A 97 0.45 -4.96 -14.91
N ALA A 98 0.17 -6.18 -14.47
CA ALA A 98 -1.12 -6.58 -13.92
C ALA A 98 -0.95 -7.74 -12.94
N GLY A 99 -1.85 -7.86 -11.98
CA GLY A 99 -1.84 -8.93 -10.98
C GLY A 99 -2.86 -8.71 -9.88
N TYR A 100 -2.62 -9.39 -8.77
CA TYR A 100 -3.36 -9.20 -7.54
C TYR A 100 -2.47 -8.49 -6.55
N VAL A 101 -3.05 -7.55 -5.81
CA VAL A 101 -2.38 -6.81 -4.73
C VAL A 101 -2.84 -7.36 -3.38
N ASP A 102 -1.97 -7.37 -2.39
CA ASP A 102 -2.35 -7.86 -1.07
C ASP A 102 -3.45 -6.98 -0.46
N TYR A 103 -3.24 -5.67 -0.48
CA TYR A 103 -4.24 -4.70 -0.01
C TYR A 103 -4.25 -3.47 -0.92
N LEU A 104 -5.43 -2.99 -1.22
CA LEU A 104 -5.68 -1.74 -1.93
C LEU A 104 -6.66 -0.90 -1.11
N ILE A 105 -6.32 0.35 -0.86
CA ILE A 105 -7.19 1.32 -0.18
C ILE A 105 -7.75 2.29 -1.22
N ALA A 106 -9.06 2.42 -1.21
CA ALA A 106 -9.81 3.30 -2.09
C ALA A 106 -11.01 3.89 -1.34
N GLU A 107 -11.76 4.75 -2.00
CA GLU A 107 -13.00 5.30 -1.45
C GLU A 107 -13.98 4.19 -1.06
N ARG A 108 -14.68 4.37 0.06
CA ARG A 108 -15.70 3.44 0.55
C ARG A 108 -16.92 3.44 -0.36
N LYS A 109 -16.93 2.51 -1.31
CA LYS A 109 -18.03 2.26 -2.25
C LYS A 109 -18.46 0.79 -2.17
N ARG A 110 -19.53 0.45 -2.89
CA ARG A 110 -20.02 -0.93 -3.00
C ARG A 110 -19.09 -1.82 -3.85
N TYR A 111 -18.37 -1.23 -4.78
CA TYR A 111 -17.39 -1.87 -5.67
C TYR A 111 -16.11 -1.05 -5.71
N LEU A 112 -15.00 -1.69 -6.05
CA LEU A 112 -13.71 -1.03 -6.19
C LEU A 112 -13.72 -0.10 -7.42
N ASP A 113 -13.36 1.15 -7.19
CA ASP A 113 -13.33 2.20 -8.21
C ASP A 113 -12.18 3.17 -7.94
N THR A 114 -11.86 4.02 -8.90
CA THR A 114 -10.93 5.14 -8.73
C THR A 114 -11.54 6.25 -7.86
N PRO A 115 -10.71 7.01 -7.15
CA PRO A 115 -9.25 6.92 -7.08
C PRO A 115 -8.73 5.79 -6.21
N MET A 116 -7.62 5.19 -6.64
CA MET A 116 -6.84 4.20 -5.89
C MET A 116 -5.76 4.95 -5.10
N LEU A 117 -5.76 4.82 -3.78
CA LEU A 117 -5.07 5.75 -2.87
C LEU A 117 -3.82 5.17 -2.25
N CYS A 118 -3.88 3.89 -1.84
CA CYS A 118 -2.77 3.25 -1.16
C CYS A 118 -2.70 1.75 -1.48
N ILE A 119 -1.48 1.25 -1.62
CA ILE A 119 -1.14 -0.17 -1.71
C ILE A 119 -0.41 -0.57 -0.43
N ILE A 120 -0.73 -1.75 0.10
CA ILE A 120 0.06 -2.37 1.16
C ILE A 120 0.50 -3.73 0.66
N GLU A 121 1.80 -3.94 0.57
CA GLU A 121 2.43 -5.19 0.17
C GLU A 121 2.97 -5.92 1.40
N ALA A 122 2.50 -7.14 1.62
CA ALA A 122 2.96 -8.00 2.71
C ALA A 122 4.13 -8.86 2.24
N LYS A 123 5.22 -8.90 3.02
CA LYS A 123 6.36 -9.79 2.78
C LYS A 123 6.78 -10.43 4.09
N LYS A 124 7.31 -11.66 3.99
CA LYS A 124 7.86 -12.29 5.18
C LYS A 124 9.16 -11.60 5.60
N ASP A 125 10.17 -11.58 4.73
CA ASP A 125 11.52 -11.11 5.06
C ASP A 125 12.19 -10.27 3.96
N ASP A 126 11.68 -10.31 2.71
CA ASP A 126 12.29 -9.65 1.55
C ASP A 126 11.65 -8.27 1.27
N PHE A 127 12.12 -7.27 1.99
CA PHE A 127 11.69 -5.88 1.80
C PHE A 127 12.11 -5.30 0.44
N GLU A 128 13.21 -5.76 -0.16
CA GLU A 128 13.63 -5.30 -1.48
C GLU A 128 12.67 -5.79 -2.56
N GLN A 129 12.29 -7.07 -2.51
CA GLN A 129 11.27 -7.62 -3.41
C GLN A 129 9.90 -6.98 -3.16
N GLY A 130 9.56 -6.72 -1.88
CA GLY A 130 8.34 -5.99 -1.50
C GLY A 130 8.30 -4.58 -2.09
N LEU A 131 9.41 -3.85 -2.02
CA LEU A 131 9.53 -2.53 -2.62
C LEU A 131 9.37 -2.60 -4.15
N ALA A 132 10.06 -3.53 -4.82
CA ALA A 132 9.97 -3.70 -6.27
C ALA A 132 8.51 -3.89 -6.72
N GLN A 133 7.77 -4.75 -6.03
CA GLN A 133 6.37 -5.03 -6.31
C GLN A 133 5.49 -3.82 -6.00
N CYS A 134 5.63 -3.22 -4.81
CA CYS A 134 4.87 -2.05 -4.37
C CYS A 134 5.03 -0.87 -5.35
N LEU A 135 6.24 -0.59 -5.84
CA LEU A 135 6.50 0.49 -6.80
C LEU A 135 5.69 0.33 -8.10
N VAL A 136 5.69 -0.87 -8.69
CA VAL A 136 4.93 -1.09 -9.95
C VAL A 136 3.42 -1.15 -9.73
N GLU A 137 2.97 -1.53 -8.54
CA GLU A 137 1.57 -1.46 -8.13
C GLU A 137 1.11 -0.02 -7.92
N MET A 138 1.93 0.82 -7.26
CA MET A 138 1.69 2.25 -7.14
C MET A 138 1.61 2.93 -8.51
N GLN A 139 2.51 2.58 -9.45
CA GLN A 139 2.46 3.06 -10.83
C GLN A 139 1.17 2.65 -11.53
N ALA A 140 0.70 1.42 -11.32
CA ALA A 140 -0.55 0.93 -11.89
C ALA A 140 -1.76 1.70 -11.31
N CYS A 141 -1.76 2.01 -10.02
CA CYS A 141 -2.79 2.86 -9.39
C CYS A 141 -2.75 4.28 -9.98
N GLN A 142 -1.57 4.89 -10.08
CA GLN A 142 -1.39 6.23 -10.64
C GLN A 142 -1.90 6.29 -12.08
N TRP A 143 -1.54 5.31 -12.93
CA TRP A 143 -2.03 5.23 -14.30
C TRP A 143 -3.56 5.14 -14.36
N LYS A 144 -4.21 4.30 -13.53
CA LYS A 144 -5.68 4.21 -13.46
C LYS A 144 -6.32 5.52 -13.00
N ASN A 145 -5.74 6.14 -11.99
CA ASN A 145 -6.20 7.43 -11.47
C ASN A 145 -6.16 8.51 -12.57
N GLN A 146 -5.07 8.58 -13.33
CA GLN A 146 -4.92 9.50 -14.47
C GLN A 146 -5.97 9.26 -15.56
N GLN A 147 -6.31 7.99 -15.87
CA GLN A 147 -7.39 7.69 -16.84
C GLN A 147 -8.76 8.21 -16.39
N SER A 148 -8.93 8.48 -15.10
CA SER A 148 -10.15 9.02 -14.49
C SER A 148 -10.00 10.49 -14.04
N ASN A 149 -8.98 11.19 -14.54
CA ASN A 149 -8.65 12.61 -14.24
C ASN A 149 -8.35 12.87 -12.74
N HIS A 150 -7.79 11.89 -12.03
CA HIS A 150 -7.29 12.09 -10.67
C HIS A 150 -5.76 12.22 -10.70
N LEU A 151 -5.24 13.43 -10.49
CA LEU A 151 -3.81 13.72 -10.35
C LEU A 151 -3.46 13.84 -8.86
N ILE A 152 -3.31 12.71 -8.21
CA ILE A 152 -3.11 12.59 -6.76
C ILE A 152 -1.91 11.72 -6.44
N ASP A 153 -1.38 11.90 -5.23
CA ASP A 153 -0.35 11.03 -4.69
C ASP A 153 -0.92 9.61 -4.47
N VAL A 154 -0.11 8.60 -4.76
CA VAL A 154 -0.38 7.21 -4.41
C VAL A 154 0.59 6.79 -3.32
N ILE A 155 0.08 6.24 -2.22
CA ILE A 155 0.89 5.77 -1.12
C ILE A 155 1.20 4.28 -1.31
N GLY A 156 2.42 3.87 -0.95
CA GLY A 156 2.84 2.49 -0.85
C GLY A 156 3.29 2.15 0.56
N ILE A 157 3.00 0.96 1.03
CA ILE A 157 3.47 0.44 2.30
C ILE A 157 4.02 -0.96 2.06
N VAL A 158 5.20 -1.24 2.59
CA VAL A 158 5.76 -2.59 2.64
C VAL A 158 5.90 -3.00 4.09
N SER A 159 5.37 -4.16 4.44
CA SER A 159 5.40 -4.64 5.82
C SER A 159 5.52 -6.15 5.92
N ASN A 160 6.16 -6.61 6.99
CA ASN A 160 6.11 -7.99 7.46
C ASN A 160 5.31 -8.14 8.76
N GLY A 161 4.48 -7.15 9.09
CA GLY A 161 3.74 -7.07 10.34
C GLY A 161 4.53 -6.43 11.49
N GLU A 162 5.84 -6.66 11.58
CA GLU A 162 6.72 -6.11 12.62
C GLU A 162 7.43 -4.84 12.16
N GLY A 163 7.99 -4.88 10.95
CA GLY A 163 8.65 -3.75 10.29
C GLY A 163 7.73 -3.11 9.25
N TRP A 164 7.79 -1.80 9.14
CA TRP A 164 6.92 -1.00 8.26
C TRP A 164 7.75 0.07 7.56
N LYS A 165 7.61 0.18 6.24
CA LYS A 165 8.23 1.23 5.46
C LYS A 165 7.20 1.84 4.52
N PHE A 166 7.18 3.17 4.44
CA PHE A 166 6.19 3.90 3.68
C PHE A 166 6.83 4.58 2.48
N TYR A 167 6.09 4.63 1.40
CA TYR A 167 6.48 5.22 0.12
C TYR A 167 5.37 6.14 -0.37
N LYS A 168 5.74 7.16 -1.14
CA LYS A 168 4.79 8.09 -1.76
C LYS A 168 5.22 8.39 -3.19
N LEU A 169 4.40 8.01 -4.16
CA LEU A 169 4.55 8.35 -5.58
C LEU A 169 3.67 9.57 -5.87
N ILE A 170 4.29 10.69 -6.23
CA ILE A 170 3.57 11.91 -6.59
C ILE A 170 3.29 11.97 -8.10
N PRO A 171 2.35 12.82 -8.57
CA PRO A 171 1.92 12.85 -9.98
C PRO A 171 3.02 13.12 -11.01
N ASP A 172 4.10 13.81 -10.65
CA ASP A 172 5.25 14.08 -11.50
C ASP A 172 6.24 12.90 -11.64
N GLY A 173 6.00 11.80 -10.90
CA GLY A 173 6.78 10.57 -10.96
C GLY A 173 7.86 10.45 -9.89
N ALA A 174 8.10 11.46 -9.05
CA ALA A 174 9.05 11.32 -7.95
C ALA A 174 8.52 10.37 -6.86
N VAL A 175 9.42 9.57 -6.29
CA VAL A 175 9.09 8.64 -5.21
C VAL A 175 9.85 9.01 -3.95
N TYR A 176 9.12 9.04 -2.86
CA TYR A 176 9.63 9.30 -1.53
C TYR A 176 9.60 8.05 -0.67
N GLU A 177 10.54 7.92 0.27
CA GLU A 177 10.56 6.81 1.23
C GLU A 177 10.85 7.29 2.66
N THR A 178 10.33 6.54 3.64
CA THR A 178 10.61 6.80 5.05
C THR A 178 11.76 5.92 5.57
N ALA A 179 12.27 6.24 6.76
CA ALA A 179 12.95 5.25 7.59
C ALA A 179 12.02 4.07 7.89
N ALA A 180 12.58 2.94 8.29
CA ALA A 180 11.79 1.80 8.77
C ALA A 180 11.24 2.09 10.18
N TYR A 181 9.97 1.74 10.39
CA TYR A 181 9.31 1.79 11.69
C TYR A 181 9.02 0.38 12.20
N SER A 182 8.85 0.23 13.50
CA SER A 182 8.64 -1.06 14.15
C SER A 182 7.35 -1.07 14.97
N ILE A 183 6.70 -2.22 15.03
CA ILE A 183 5.59 -2.48 15.96
C ILE A 183 6.01 -2.35 17.42
N GLY A 184 7.31 -2.40 17.73
CA GLY A 184 7.85 -2.15 19.07
C GLY A 184 7.50 -0.77 19.62
N ASP A 185 7.25 0.22 18.75
CA ASP A 185 6.67 1.52 19.09
C ASP A 185 5.25 1.63 18.51
N LEU A 186 4.35 0.80 19.07
CA LEU A 186 2.99 0.59 18.54
C LEU A 186 2.20 1.90 18.41
N ASN A 187 2.23 2.75 19.44
CA ASN A 187 1.42 3.97 19.43
C ASN A 187 1.87 4.93 18.33
N LEU A 188 3.18 5.03 18.10
CA LEU A 188 3.72 5.89 17.07
C LEU A 188 3.50 5.28 15.66
N LEU A 189 3.62 3.96 15.54
CA LEU A 189 3.30 3.26 14.28
C LEU A 189 1.82 3.45 13.89
N LEU A 190 0.89 3.27 14.84
CA LEU A 190 -0.54 3.50 14.60
C LEU A 190 -0.81 4.96 14.22
N GLY A 191 -0.13 5.90 14.89
CA GLY A 191 -0.23 7.32 14.53
C GLY A 191 0.21 7.60 13.10
N ARG A 192 1.32 6.99 12.65
CA ARG A 192 1.81 7.13 11.26
C ARG A 192 0.89 6.48 10.25
N LEU A 193 0.40 5.27 10.51
CA LEU A 193 -0.59 4.61 9.67
C LEU A 193 -1.85 5.46 9.54
N HIS A 194 -2.36 5.98 10.66
CA HIS A 194 -3.52 6.86 10.67
C HIS A 194 -3.28 8.15 9.86
N SER A 195 -2.12 8.81 10.04
CA SER A 195 -1.76 10.01 9.26
C SER A 195 -1.72 9.73 7.76
N VAL A 196 -1.18 8.56 7.36
CA VAL A 196 -1.18 8.14 5.95
C VAL A 196 -2.61 7.92 5.43
N PHE A 197 -3.48 7.27 6.20
CA PHE A 197 -4.87 7.08 5.79
C PHE A 197 -5.64 8.40 5.74
N GLN A 198 -5.37 9.35 6.63
CA GLN A 198 -5.90 10.71 6.53
C GLN A 198 -5.44 11.43 5.24
N MET A 199 -4.16 11.29 4.85
CA MET A 199 -3.67 11.83 3.57
C MET A 199 -4.43 11.20 2.38
N CYS A 200 -4.67 9.88 2.42
CA CYS A 200 -5.48 9.20 1.42
C CYS A 200 -6.92 9.74 1.36
N GLU A 201 -7.54 9.98 2.51
CA GLU A 201 -8.91 10.51 2.59
C GLU A 201 -8.99 11.95 2.05
N GLN A 202 -7.99 12.79 2.37
CA GLN A 202 -7.86 14.15 1.84
C GLN A 202 -7.67 14.18 0.31
N ASN A 203 -7.01 13.17 -0.27
CA ASN A 203 -6.85 13.04 -1.71
C ASN A 203 -8.18 12.84 -2.45
N LEU A 204 -9.24 12.36 -1.77
CA LEU A 204 -10.58 12.24 -2.35
C LEU A 204 -11.20 13.60 -2.70
N ASP A 205 -10.75 14.68 -2.06
CA ASP A 205 -11.26 16.04 -2.28
C ASP A 205 -10.46 16.79 -3.37
N ARG A 206 -9.31 16.25 -3.79
CA ARG A 206 -8.47 16.83 -4.86
C ARG A 206 -9.00 16.37 -6.22
N ARG A 207 -10.04 17.04 -6.72
CA ARG A 207 -10.49 16.91 -8.12
C ARG A 207 -9.84 18.04 -8.94
N VAL A 208 -9.23 17.67 -10.07
CA VAL A 208 -8.78 18.63 -11.08
C VAL A 208 -9.97 19.00 -11.99
#